data_849a37a4aff08ed0c7e315bb8dbe5965
#
_entry.id   849a37a4aff08ed0c7e315bb8dbe5965
#
_cell.length_a   1.000
_cell.length_b   1.000
_cell.length_c   1.000
_cell.angle_alpha   90.00
_cell.angle_beta   90.00
_cell.angle_gamma   90.00
#
_symmetry.space_group_name_H-M   'P 1'
#
loop_
_entity.id
_entity.type
_entity.pdbx_description
1 polymer ?
#
loop_
_entity_poly.entity_id
_entity_poly.type
_entity_poly.pdbx_seq_one_letter_code
_entity_poly.pdbx_strand_id
1 'polypeptide(L)'
;MAKQSKRVIILLSGLLLWVFFIFQEEMANYGLYTLVNYSIHEISVFIPYLGIALTTVWAIYLLTDIVKKRSDKSDKVFVAVLSALVILQGCYLHNVSNIQTTSVLVTVESIDEQQGEIVAVGVGQYDAVGKIVLKTPMLASHMMETNGQEYYITYEHYKNNPTKGTLHMVW
;
A
#
# COMPACT_ATOMS: atom_id res chain seq x y z
N MET A 1 -13.36 -5.99 34.46
CA MET A 1 -12.01 -5.56 34.07
C MET A 1 -11.30 -6.57 33.12
N ALA A 2 -11.20 -7.87 33.45
CA ALA A 2 -10.47 -8.84 32.60
C ALA A 2 -10.99 -8.98 31.15
N LYS A 3 -12.30 -8.89 30.90
CA LYS A 3 -12.89 -8.99 29.54
C LYS A 3 -12.50 -7.81 28.65
N GLN A 4 -12.48 -6.60 29.18
CA GLN A 4 -12.08 -5.38 28.44
C GLN A 4 -10.59 -5.40 28.10
N SER A 5 -9.75 -5.79 29.06
CA SER A 5 -8.31 -5.88 28.86
C SER A 5 -7.95 -6.85 27.74
N LYS A 6 -8.59 -8.02 27.68
CA LYS A 6 -8.38 -8.99 26.59
C LYS A 6 -8.78 -8.44 25.24
N ARG A 7 -9.90 -7.72 25.12
CA ARG A 7 -10.35 -7.10 23.86
C ARG A 7 -9.37 -6.04 23.35
N VAL A 8 -8.85 -5.20 24.26
CA VAL A 8 -7.85 -4.19 23.92
C VAL A 8 -6.57 -4.84 23.44
N ILE A 9 -6.10 -5.90 24.10
CA ILE A 9 -4.89 -6.64 23.68
C ILE A 9 -5.08 -7.21 22.27
N ILE A 10 -6.21 -7.85 21.98
CA ILE A 10 -6.50 -8.42 20.64
C ILE A 10 -6.50 -7.31 19.58
N LEU A 11 -7.14 -6.17 19.87
CA LEU A 11 -7.19 -5.03 18.96
C LEU A 11 -5.78 -4.48 18.68
N LEU A 12 -4.98 -4.27 19.72
CA LEU A 12 -3.61 -3.76 19.58
C LEU A 12 -2.73 -4.74 18.82
N SER A 13 -2.86 -6.06 19.07
CA SER A 13 -2.14 -7.08 18.30
C SER A 13 -2.51 -7.05 16.81
N GLY A 14 -3.79 -6.88 16.49
CA GLY A 14 -4.25 -6.73 15.12
C GLY A 14 -3.71 -5.47 14.44
N LEU A 15 -3.68 -4.34 15.15
CA LEU A 15 -3.08 -3.09 14.65
C LEU A 15 -1.58 -3.22 14.42
N LEU A 16 -0.85 -3.90 15.30
CA LEU A 16 0.58 -4.17 15.12
C LEU A 16 0.85 -5.02 13.88
N LEU A 17 0.01 -6.03 13.62
CA LEU A 17 0.11 -6.84 12.39
C LEU A 17 -0.12 -5.99 11.13
N TRP A 18 -1.07 -5.04 11.16
CA TRP A 18 -1.29 -4.10 10.07
C TRP A 18 -0.10 -3.17 9.83
N VAL A 19 0.48 -2.61 10.90
CA VAL A 19 1.69 -1.78 10.81
C VAL A 19 2.84 -2.59 10.24
N PHE A 20 3.01 -3.84 10.68
CA PHE A 20 4.02 -4.75 10.15
C PHE A 20 3.80 -5.00 8.64
N PHE A 21 2.56 -5.24 8.21
CA PHE A 21 2.23 -5.44 6.79
C PHE A 21 2.57 -4.19 5.96
N ILE A 22 2.13 -2.99 6.39
CA ILE A 22 2.44 -1.74 5.67
C ILE A 22 3.96 -1.53 5.56
N PHE A 23 4.69 -1.78 6.64
CA PHE A 23 6.14 -1.70 6.63
C PHE A 23 6.77 -2.68 5.64
N GLN A 24 6.24 -3.90 5.54
CA GLN A 24 6.70 -4.92 4.59
C GLN A 24 6.47 -4.52 3.14
N GLU A 25 5.29 -3.98 2.83
CA GLU A 25 4.94 -3.47 1.50
C GLU A 25 5.87 -2.34 1.09
N GLU A 26 6.11 -1.36 1.96
CA GLU A 26 7.03 -0.26 1.69
C GLU A 26 8.46 -0.76 1.44
N MET A 27 8.97 -1.71 2.25
CA MET A 27 10.29 -2.29 2.04
C MET A 27 10.38 -3.07 0.72
N ALA A 28 9.34 -3.81 0.36
CA ALA A 28 9.28 -4.55 -0.89
C ALA A 28 9.26 -3.64 -2.11
N ASN A 29 8.52 -2.53 -2.05
CA ASN A 29 8.46 -1.53 -3.12
C ASN A 29 9.84 -0.91 -3.43
N TYR A 30 10.72 -0.81 -2.44
CA TYR A 30 12.10 -0.36 -2.61
C TYR A 30 13.10 -1.51 -2.87
N GLY A 31 12.63 -2.74 -3.06
CA GLY A 31 13.51 -3.91 -3.29
C GLY A 31 14.31 -4.34 -2.06
N LEU A 32 14.00 -3.84 -0.88
CA LEU A 32 14.74 -4.09 0.36
C LEU A 32 14.31 -5.42 1.04
N TYR A 33 14.34 -6.52 0.28
CA TYR A 33 14.02 -7.86 0.81
C TYR A 33 15.06 -8.42 1.80
N THR A 34 16.20 -7.75 1.95
CA THR A 34 17.26 -8.17 2.87
C THR A 34 16.87 -8.07 4.33
N LEU A 35 15.94 -7.21 4.70
CA LEU A 35 15.44 -7.05 6.08
C LEU A 35 14.39 -8.09 6.43
N VAL A 36 13.65 -8.57 5.43
CA VAL A 36 12.62 -9.60 5.62
C VAL A 36 12.65 -10.53 4.42
N ASN A 37 12.73 -11.82 4.70
CA ASN A 37 12.74 -12.86 3.69
C ASN A 37 11.50 -12.72 2.78
N TYR A 38 11.67 -12.88 1.48
CA TYR A 38 10.62 -12.85 0.46
C TYR A 38 9.40 -13.73 0.83
N SER A 39 9.63 -14.92 1.40
CA SER A 39 8.56 -15.81 1.87
C SER A 39 7.71 -15.19 2.98
N ILE A 40 8.29 -14.36 3.85
CA ILE A 40 7.54 -13.66 4.91
C ILE A 40 6.71 -12.54 4.28
N HIS A 41 7.25 -11.86 3.27
CA HIS A 41 6.50 -10.86 2.51
C HIS A 41 5.27 -11.48 1.82
N GLU A 42 5.42 -12.60 1.11
CA GLU A 42 4.29 -13.30 0.49
C GLU A 42 3.18 -13.70 1.49
N ILE A 43 3.58 -14.20 2.67
CA ILE A 43 2.61 -14.54 3.72
C ILE A 43 1.94 -13.27 4.28
N SER A 44 2.68 -12.16 4.40
CA SER A 44 2.15 -10.91 4.96
C SER A 44 1.01 -10.31 4.13
N VAL A 45 0.95 -10.57 2.84
CA VAL A 45 -0.13 -10.12 1.93
C VAL A 45 -1.51 -10.59 2.40
N PHE A 46 -1.61 -11.71 3.13
CA PHE A 46 -2.88 -12.19 3.66
C PHE A 46 -3.37 -11.43 4.90
N ILE A 47 -2.48 -10.69 5.59
CA ILE A 47 -2.82 -9.97 6.84
C ILE A 47 -3.99 -9.01 6.66
N PRO A 48 -4.03 -8.10 5.65
CA PRO A 48 -5.14 -7.18 5.48
C PRO A 48 -6.48 -7.89 5.19
N TYR A 49 -6.47 -8.96 4.41
CA TYR A 49 -7.69 -9.71 4.08
C TYR A 49 -8.24 -10.47 5.29
N LEU A 50 -7.38 -11.12 6.06
CA LEU A 50 -7.76 -11.76 7.32
C LEU A 50 -8.19 -10.71 8.35
N GLY A 51 -7.49 -9.58 8.41
CA GLY A 51 -7.78 -8.47 9.32
C GLY A 51 -9.18 -7.93 9.12
N ILE A 52 -9.57 -7.59 7.88
CA ILE A 52 -10.92 -7.07 7.60
C ILE A 52 -12.01 -8.11 7.87
N ALA A 53 -11.77 -9.38 7.51
CA ALA A 53 -12.72 -10.46 7.78
C ALA A 53 -12.98 -10.64 9.28
N LEU A 54 -11.91 -10.74 10.08
CA LEU A 54 -12.01 -10.91 11.54
C LEU A 54 -12.62 -9.70 12.22
N THR A 55 -12.23 -8.49 11.82
CA THR A 55 -12.77 -7.24 12.37
C THR A 55 -14.26 -7.12 12.08
N THR A 56 -14.69 -7.47 10.86
CA THR A 56 -16.10 -7.46 10.45
C THR A 56 -16.93 -8.47 11.25
N VAL A 57 -16.47 -9.72 11.35
CA VAL A 57 -17.16 -10.75 12.14
C VAL A 57 -17.29 -10.32 13.60
N TRP A 58 -16.24 -9.74 14.17
CA TRP A 58 -16.28 -9.25 15.55
C TRP A 58 -17.26 -8.07 15.73
N ALA A 59 -17.27 -7.13 14.79
CA ALA A 59 -18.23 -6.02 14.80
C ALA A 59 -19.67 -6.52 14.74
N ILE A 60 -19.98 -7.47 13.83
CA ILE A 60 -21.30 -8.08 13.71
C ILE A 60 -21.72 -8.80 15.00
N TYR A 61 -20.78 -9.57 15.60
CA TYR A 61 -21.04 -10.25 16.87
C TYR A 61 -21.45 -9.27 17.98
N LEU A 62 -20.69 -8.19 18.15
CA LEU A 62 -21.03 -7.17 19.16
C LEU A 62 -22.30 -6.38 18.82
N LEU A 63 -22.58 -6.12 17.56
CA LEU A 63 -23.84 -5.53 17.11
C LEU A 63 -25.05 -6.40 17.49
N THR A 64 -24.93 -7.73 17.30
CA THR A 64 -26.01 -8.63 17.71
C THR A 64 -26.27 -8.62 19.22
N ASP A 65 -25.22 -8.48 20.05
CA ASP A 65 -25.35 -8.34 21.50
C ASP A 65 -26.04 -7.02 21.87
N ILE A 66 -25.75 -5.92 21.14
CA ILE A 66 -26.41 -4.63 21.35
C ILE A 66 -27.90 -4.73 21.04
N VAL A 67 -28.25 -5.32 19.88
CA VAL A 67 -29.64 -5.49 19.46
C VAL A 67 -30.44 -6.34 20.47
N LYS A 68 -29.83 -7.39 21.00
CA LYS A 68 -30.41 -8.25 22.05
C LYS A 68 -30.45 -7.60 23.44
N LYS A 69 -30.08 -6.32 23.58
CA LYS A 69 -30.01 -5.57 24.84
C LYS A 69 -29.12 -6.23 25.92
N ARG A 70 -28.10 -6.98 25.50
CA ARG A 70 -27.13 -7.66 26.36
C ARG A 70 -25.80 -6.93 26.46
N SER A 71 -25.75 -5.66 26.05
CA SER A 71 -24.52 -4.90 25.89
C SER A 71 -24.36 -3.79 26.92
N ASP A 72 -23.12 -3.58 27.34
CA ASP A 72 -22.69 -2.47 28.19
C ASP A 72 -22.33 -1.22 27.33
N LYS A 73 -22.17 -0.06 27.99
CA LYS A 73 -21.69 1.16 27.33
C LYS A 73 -20.35 0.93 26.60
N SER A 74 -19.48 0.11 27.18
CA SER A 74 -18.20 -0.28 26.59
C SER A 74 -18.37 -1.02 25.26
N ASP A 75 -19.35 -1.90 25.12
CA ASP A 75 -19.60 -2.65 23.88
C ASP A 75 -19.99 -1.70 22.74
N LYS A 76 -20.76 -0.66 23.02
CA LYS A 76 -21.15 0.37 22.03
C LYS A 76 -19.94 1.15 21.51
N VAL A 77 -19.03 1.55 22.41
CA VAL A 77 -17.78 2.22 22.02
C VAL A 77 -16.90 1.28 21.18
N PHE A 78 -16.79 0.03 21.58
CA PHE A 78 -16.02 -0.96 20.85
C PHE A 78 -16.57 -1.19 19.44
N VAL A 79 -17.88 -1.29 19.27
CA VAL A 79 -18.53 -1.41 17.94
C VAL A 79 -18.22 -0.19 17.09
N ALA A 80 -18.29 1.02 17.65
CA ALA A 80 -17.96 2.22 16.89
C ALA A 80 -16.50 2.20 16.38
N VAL A 81 -15.56 1.81 17.26
CA VAL A 81 -14.13 1.67 16.90
C VAL A 81 -13.93 0.59 15.82
N LEU A 82 -14.53 -0.60 15.98
CA LEU A 82 -14.41 -1.68 15.01
C LEU A 82 -15.04 -1.29 13.66
N SER A 83 -16.18 -0.60 13.66
CA SER A 83 -16.81 -0.11 12.43
C SER A 83 -15.92 0.90 11.70
N ALA A 84 -15.30 1.82 12.42
CA ALA A 84 -14.33 2.75 11.85
C ALA A 84 -13.13 2.02 11.26
N LEU A 85 -12.62 1.00 11.95
CA LEU A 85 -11.51 0.17 11.45
C LEU A 85 -11.90 -0.60 10.17
N VAL A 86 -13.09 -1.19 10.11
CA VAL A 86 -13.58 -1.88 8.89
C VAL A 86 -13.64 -0.91 7.70
N ILE A 87 -14.12 0.32 7.93
CA ILE A 87 -14.16 1.34 6.87
C ILE A 87 -12.74 1.70 6.42
N LEU A 88 -11.82 1.97 7.34
CA LEU A 88 -10.43 2.30 7.03
C LEU A 88 -9.73 1.17 6.27
N GLN A 89 -9.90 -0.06 6.72
CA GLN A 89 -9.35 -1.26 6.07
C GLN A 89 -9.94 -1.44 4.66
N GLY A 90 -11.25 -1.25 4.51
CA GLY A 90 -11.92 -1.31 3.20
C GLY A 90 -11.43 -0.23 2.24
N CYS A 91 -11.27 1.01 2.70
CA CYS A 91 -10.71 2.10 1.91
C CYS A 91 -9.27 1.81 1.48
N TYR A 92 -8.44 1.28 2.40
CA TYR A 92 -7.07 0.90 2.11
C TYR A 92 -7.01 -0.19 1.02
N LEU A 93 -7.74 -1.30 1.20
CA LEU A 93 -7.77 -2.39 0.22
C LEU A 93 -8.30 -1.93 -1.14
N HIS A 94 -9.33 -1.07 -1.15
CA HIS A 94 -9.84 -0.48 -2.38
C HIS A 94 -8.78 0.37 -3.08
N ASN A 95 -8.04 1.20 -2.34
CA ASN A 95 -6.96 2.01 -2.91
C ASN A 95 -5.86 1.13 -3.50
N VAL A 96 -5.34 0.17 -2.72
CA VAL A 96 -4.28 -0.75 -3.17
C VAL A 96 -4.72 -1.56 -4.40
N SER A 97 -5.98 -2.01 -4.44
CA SER A 97 -6.51 -2.76 -5.60
C SER A 97 -6.55 -1.97 -6.91
N ASN A 98 -6.49 -0.63 -6.84
CA ASN A 98 -6.46 0.26 -8.01
C ASN A 98 -5.05 0.65 -8.43
N ILE A 99 -4.05 0.27 -7.68
CA ILE A 99 -2.63 0.50 -7.96
C ILE A 99 -2.07 -0.68 -8.76
N GLN A 100 -1.15 -0.39 -9.64
CA GLN A 100 -0.44 -1.38 -10.45
C GLN A 100 1.02 -0.95 -10.61
N THR A 101 1.92 -1.91 -10.51
CA THR A 101 3.35 -1.73 -10.80
C THR A 101 3.64 -2.16 -12.23
N THR A 102 4.35 -1.33 -12.96
CA THR A 102 4.73 -1.60 -14.36
C THR A 102 6.22 -1.38 -14.54
N SER A 103 6.85 -2.28 -15.29
CA SER A 103 8.26 -2.17 -15.66
C SER A 103 8.37 -1.90 -17.16
N VAL A 104 9.13 -0.87 -17.54
CA VAL A 104 9.28 -0.43 -18.93
C VAL A 104 10.71 0.02 -19.22
N LEU A 105 11.11 -0.08 -20.49
CA LEU A 105 12.34 0.53 -20.99
C LEU A 105 12.03 1.93 -21.49
N VAL A 106 12.75 2.93 -21.00
CA VAL A 106 12.49 4.35 -21.30
C VAL A 106 13.78 5.12 -21.53
N THR A 107 13.66 6.25 -22.24
CA THR A 107 14.64 7.34 -22.20
C THR A 107 14.10 8.50 -21.40
N VAL A 108 14.97 9.25 -20.73
CA VAL A 108 14.57 10.43 -19.96
C VAL A 108 14.59 11.66 -20.85
N GLU A 109 13.45 12.33 -20.96
CA GLU A 109 13.28 13.56 -21.73
C GLU A 109 13.62 14.81 -20.91
N SER A 110 13.17 14.85 -19.66
CA SER A 110 13.46 15.96 -18.74
C SER A 110 13.43 15.52 -17.28
N ILE A 111 14.18 16.23 -16.45
CA ILE A 111 14.24 16.06 -15.00
C ILE A 111 13.96 17.42 -14.37
N ASP A 112 12.94 17.49 -13.52
CA ASP A 112 12.63 18.65 -12.67
C ASP A 112 12.96 18.33 -11.23
N GLU A 113 14.16 18.72 -10.80
CA GLU A 113 14.65 18.49 -9.43
C GLU A 113 13.85 19.27 -8.38
N GLN A 114 13.26 20.43 -8.74
CA GLN A 114 12.50 21.25 -7.79
C GLN A 114 11.15 20.61 -7.46
N GLN A 115 10.52 19.97 -8.44
CA GLN A 115 9.26 19.25 -8.25
C GLN A 115 9.45 17.77 -7.93
N GLY A 116 10.67 17.25 -8.09
CA GLY A 116 10.96 15.83 -7.95
C GLY A 116 10.22 15.01 -9.01
N GLU A 117 10.14 15.51 -10.24
CA GLU A 117 9.45 14.85 -11.35
C GLU A 117 10.42 14.55 -12.50
N ILE A 118 10.24 13.38 -13.09
CA ILE A 118 10.94 12.96 -14.33
C ILE A 118 9.90 12.73 -15.41
N VAL A 119 10.20 13.19 -16.60
CA VAL A 119 9.45 12.86 -17.80
C VAL A 119 10.26 11.84 -18.60
N ALA A 120 9.68 10.66 -18.78
CA ALA A 120 10.29 9.55 -19.51
C ALA A 120 9.41 9.16 -20.71
N VAL A 121 10.04 8.58 -21.74
CA VAL A 121 9.36 8.12 -22.96
C VAL A 121 9.72 6.65 -23.20
N GLY A 122 8.71 5.82 -23.44
CA GLY A 122 8.90 4.40 -23.75
C GLY A 122 9.73 4.18 -25.00
N VAL A 123 10.54 3.12 -25.03
CA VAL A 123 11.46 2.78 -26.12
C VAL A 123 11.19 1.38 -26.63
N GLY A 124 11.34 1.17 -27.95
CA GLY A 124 11.21 -0.12 -28.59
C GLY A 124 9.82 -0.73 -28.47
N GLN A 125 9.69 -1.91 -27.89
CA GLN A 125 8.39 -2.55 -27.65
C GLN A 125 7.47 -1.78 -26.69
N TYR A 126 8.00 -0.79 -25.96
CA TYR A 126 7.29 0.06 -25.00
C TYR A 126 6.92 1.44 -25.57
N ASP A 127 7.17 1.70 -26.85
CA ASP A 127 6.80 2.97 -27.52
C ASP A 127 5.31 3.30 -27.35
N ALA A 128 4.46 2.27 -27.32
CA ALA A 128 3.01 2.42 -27.15
C ALA A 128 2.61 3.01 -25.77
N VAL A 129 3.49 2.94 -24.79
CA VAL A 129 3.27 3.57 -23.47
C VAL A 129 3.36 5.09 -23.57
N GLY A 130 4.15 5.60 -24.52
CA GLY A 130 4.32 7.01 -24.78
C GLY A 130 5.02 7.75 -23.64
N LYS A 131 4.58 8.98 -23.36
CA LYS A 131 5.17 9.85 -22.36
C LYS A 131 4.61 9.56 -20.96
N ILE A 132 5.52 9.33 -20.00
CA ILE A 132 5.22 9.02 -18.60
C ILE A 132 5.79 10.12 -17.72
N VAL A 133 5.00 10.61 -16.77
CA VAL A 133 5.43 11.57 -15.74
C VAL A 133 5.55 10.85 -14.42
N LEU A 134 6.75 10.81 -13.85
CA LEU A 134 7.05 10.07 -12.65
C LEU A 134 7.51 10.99 -11.52
N LYS A 135 6.86 10.86 -10.36
CA LYS A 135 7.42 11.38 -9.12
C LYS A 135 8.61 10.52 -8.71
N THR A 136 9.70 11.17 -8.34
CA THR A 136 10.96 10.49 -8.12
C THR A 136 11.59 10.94 -6.81
N PRO A 137 12.10 10.02 -5.96
CA PRO A 137 12.98 10.39 -4.88
C PRO A 137 14.22 11.12 -5.42
N MET A 138 14.68 12.16 -4.73
CA MET A 138 15.81 12.98 -5.14
C MET A 138 17.07 12.17 -5.53
N LEU A 139 17.32 11.07 -4.81
CA LEU A 139 18.44 10.19 -5.10
C LEU A 139 18.32 9.51 -6.47
N ALA A 140 17.12 9.09 -6.87
CA ALA A 140 16.91 8.40 -8.14
C ALA A 140 16.97 9.36 -9.33
N SER A 141 16.62 10.65 -9.16
CA SER A 141 16.77 11.65 -10.23
C SER A 141 18.23 11.90 -10.58
N HIS A 142 19.13 11.83 -9.60
CA HIS A 142 20.58 11.97 -9.84
C HIS A 142 21.24 10.74 -10.52
N MET A 143 20.54 9.61 -10.59
CA MET A 143 21.03 8.41 -11.28
C MET A 143 20.63 8.36 -12.76
N MET A 144 19.86 9.32 -13.23
CA MET A 144 19.35 9.38 -14.59
C MET A 144 19.86 10.63 -15.31
N GLU A 145 20.07 10.52 -16.61
CA GLU A 145 20.54 11.60 -17.47
C GLU A 145 19.63 11.78 -18.68
N THR A 146 19.53 13.01 -19.17
CA THR A 146 18.76 13.37 -20.38
C THR A 146 19.58 13.28 -21.67
N ASN A 147 20.50 12.31 -21.72
CA ASN A 147 21.48 12.13 -22.82
C ASN A 147 21.03 11.09 -23.86
N GLY A 148 19.79 10.57 -23.76
CA GLY A 148 19.29 9.52 -24.63
C GLY A 148 19.64 8.10 -24.16
N GLN A 149 20.25 7.95 -22.99
CA GLN A 149 20.49 6.64 -22.38
C GLN A 149 19.16 5.97 -22.05
N GLU A 150 19.12 4.67 -22.29
CA GLU A 150 17.95 3.83 -21.97
C GLU A 150 18.07 3.31 -20.53
N TYR A 151 16.96 3.37 -19.80
CA TYR A 151 16.81 2.89 -18.44
C TYR A 151 15.66 1.90 -18.36
N TYR A 152 15.87 0.78 -17.71
CA TYR A 152 14.78 -0.12 -17.36
C TYR A 152 14.25 0.32 -15.99
N ILE A 153 13.03 0.84 -15.97
CA ILE A 153 12.43 1.39 -14.75
C ILE A 153 11.23 0.57 -14.31
N THR A 154 10.98 0.58 -13.00
CA THR A 154 9.76 0.06 -12.40
C THR A 154 9.06 1.20 -11.68
N TYR A 155 7.79 1.44 -12.00
CA TYR A 155 7.00 2.50 -11.41
C TYR A 155 5.61 2.01 -11.03
N GLU A 156 5.04 2.67 -10.02
CA GLU A 156 3.70 2.43 -9.53
C GLU A 156 2.75 3.50 -10.06
N HIS A 157 1.58 3.10 -10.51
CA HIS A 157 0.56 4.00 -11.05
C HIS A 157 -0.86 3.49 -10.77
N TYR A 158 -1.83 4.37 -10.86
CA TYR A 158 -3.23 3.95 -10.88
C TYR A 158 -3.58 3.26 -12.21
N LYS A 159 -4.39 2.20 -12.15
CA LYS A 159 -4.84 1.43 -13.34
C LYS A 159 -5.51 2.29 -14.41
N ASN A 160 -6.21 3.35 -13.99
CA ASN A 160 -6.88 4.29 -14.88
C ASN A 160 -5.98 5.42 -15.39
N ASN A 161 -4.73 5.51 -14.92
CA ASN A 161 -3.78 6.54 -15.34
C ASN A 161 -2.34 5.99 -15.38
N PRO A 162 -2.01 5.16 -16.38
CA PRO A 162 -0.69 4.54 -16.51
C PRO A 162 0.42 5.52 -16.90
N THR A 163 0.07 6.73 -17.33
CA THR A 163 1.04 7.75 -17.76
C THR A 163 1.54 8.63 -16.63
N LYS A 164 1.04 8.44 -15.40
CA LYS A 164 1.47 9.19 -14.21
C LYS A 164 1.64 8.27 -13.03
N GLY A 165 2.83 8.30 -12.41
CA GLY A 165 3.13 7.38 -11.33
C GLY A 165 4.26 7.84 -10.42
N THR A 166 4.72 6.92 -9.58
CA THR A 166 5.87 7.08 -8.70
C THR A 166 6.95 6.09 -9.10
N LEU A 167 8.16 6.57 -9.31
CA LEU A 167 9.30 5.72 -9.63
C LEU A 167 9.75 4.96 -8.37
N HIS A 168 9.89 3.64 -8.49
CA HIS A 168 10.37 2.78 -7.41
C HIS A 168 11.80 2.30 -7.67
N MET A 169 12.11 1.93 -8.90
CA MET A 169 13.37 1.26 -9.19
C MET A 169 13.90 1.65 -10.57
N VAL A 170 15.21 1.76 -10.68
CA VAL A 170 15.96 2.00 -11.92
C VAL A 170 17.05 0.94 -12.03
N TRP A 171 17.16 0.34 -13.22
CA TRP A 171 18.15 -0.68 -13.55
C TRP A 171 19.07 -0.22 -14.67
#